data_6c186e0ececc6df5626c6c21f283be2b
#
_entry.id   6c186e0ececc6df5626c6c21f283be2b
#
_cell.length_a   1.000
_cell.length_b   1.000
_cell.length_c   1.000
_cell.angle_alpha   90.00
_cell.angle_beta   90.00
_cell.angle_gamma   90.00
#
_symmetry.space_group_name_H-M   'P 1'
#
loop_
_entity.id
_entity.type
_entity.pdbx_description
1 polymer ?
#
loop_
_entity_poly.entity_id
_entity_poly.type
_entity_poly.pdbx_seq_one_letter_code
_entity_poly.pdbx_strand_id
1 'polypeptide(L)'
;MNKSYIIYATAFILLIAIFLNDEPKVKANYTKLYSESMFLDDNVKVMSTKNEYINNQSLKDKITLVFYGYTSCPDFCPDTLARTNRIFEKLKNNEDLQLLFISIDPKDKLEVIKSYVEYFNDNFIGLSINDENIRNLVKKTGVYAKKASSTGSVDFYDHTGAIFLINRNSKLIGLYTPPIVDDLILKDLKRIID
;
A
#
# COMPACT_ATOMS: atom_id res chain seq x y z
N MET A 1 -1.52 21.63 57.26
CA MET A 1 -1.79 20.77 56.07
C MET A 1 -0.71 19.70 56.07
N ASN A 2 -1.09 18.43 56.22
CA ASN A 2 -0.16 17.34 56.53
C ASN A 2 0.66 17.00 55.29
N LYS A 3 2.00 17.10 55.31
CA LYS A 3 2.91 16.80 54.17
C LYS A 3 2.66 15.42 53.52
N SER A 4 2.17 14.46 54.31
CA SER A 4 1.79 13.13 53.81
C SER A 4 0.64 13.18 52.78
N TYR A 5 -0.37 14.04 52.98
CA TYR A 5 -1.50 14.14 52.04
C TYR A 5 -1.09 14.68 50.68
N ILE A 6 -0.10 15.61 50.67
CA ILE A 6 0.42 16.17 49.41
C ILE A 6 1.17 15.09 48.61
N ILE A 7 1.96 14.25 49.28
CA ILE A 7 2.71 13.14 48.62
C ILE A 7 1.76 12.10 48.04
N TYR A 8 0.70 11.72 48.77
CA TYR A 8 -0.28 10.78 48.28
C TYR A 8 -1.11 11.35 47.11
N ALA A 9 -1.48 12.63 47.18
CA ALA A 9 -2.20 13.29 46.10
C ALA A 9 -1.35 13.40 44.81
N THR A 10 -0.06 13.74 44.93
CA THR A 10 0.83 13.80 43.77
C THR A 10 1.12 12.43 43.17
N ALA A 11 1.30 11.40 44.01
CA ALA A 11 1.46 10.01 43.53
C ALA A 11 0.20 9.50 42.82
N PHE A 12 -0.98 9.86 43.33
CA PHE A 12 -2.26 9.48 42.72
C PHE A 12 -2.49 10.17 41.35
N ILE A 13 -2.13 11.47 41.25
CA ILE A 13 -2.20 12.22 39.99
C ILE A 13 -1.21 11.65 38.95
N LEU A 14 0.00 11.27 39.37
CA LEU A 14 0.99 10.63 38.49
C LEU A 14 0.51 9.24 37.99
N LEU A 15 -0.11 8.45 38.85
CA LEU A 15 -0.71 7.17 38.47
C LEU A 15 -1.85 7.36 37.48
N ILE A 16 -2.73 8.33 37.68
CA ILE A 16 -3.80 8.67 36.74
C ILE A 16 -3.21 9.14 35.41
N ALA A 17 -2.17 9.97 35.40
CA ALA A 17 -1.52 10.45 34.21
C ALA A 17 -0.86 9.29 33.40
N ILE A 18 -0.29 8.30 34.09
CA ILE A 18 0.25 7.09 33.45
C ILE A 18 -0.88 6.24 32.85
N PHE A 19 -2.00 6.08 33.57
CA PHE A 19 -3.17 5.33 33.08
C PHE A 19 -3.90 6.02 31.91
N LEU A 20 -3.94 7.35 31.91
CA LEU A 20 -4.57 8.15 30.85
C LEU A 20 -3.67 8.27 29.59
N ASN A 21 -2.35 8.06 29.74
CA ASN A 21 -1.41 8.04 28.60
C ASN A 21 -1.24 6.68 27.95
N ASP A 22 -1.84 5.63 28.50
CA ASP A 22 -1.86 4.31 27.85
C ASP A 22 -3.01 4.28 26.82
N GLU A 23 -2.86 5.05 25.73
CA GLU A 23 -3.68 4.89 24.55
C GLU A 23 -3.62 3.42 24.15
N PRO A 24 -4.76 2.72 24.02
CA PRO A 24 -4.75 1.33 23.59
C PRO A 24 -4.09 1.27 22.22
N LYS A 25 -2.90 0.68 22.15
CA LYS A 25 -2.20 0.42 20.88
C LYS A 25 -3.08 -0.49 20.04
N VAL A 26 -4.00 0.11 19.31
CA VAL A 26 -4.92 -0.64 18.44
C VAL A 26 -4.08 -1.35 17.40
N LYS A 27 -4.09 -2.67 17.44
CA LYS A 27 -3.32 -3.54 16.54
C LYS A 27 -3.72 -3.23 15.09
N ALA A 28 -2.74 -2.95 14.24
CA ALA A 28 -2.93 -2.83 12.80
C ALA A 28 -3.42 -4.17 12.21
N ASN A 29 -4.22 -4.11 11.17
CA ASN A 29 -4.74 -5.31 10.50
C ASN A 29 -3.82 -5.80 9.37
N TYR A 30 -2.84 -4.98 8.97
CA TYR A 30 -1.80 -5.43 8.03
C TYR A 30 -0.71 -6.23 8.75
N THR A 31 -0.08 -7.15 8.03
CA THR A 31 1.12 -7.83 8.49
C THR A 31 2.28 -6.84 8.48
N LYS A 32 2.76 -6.47 9.68
CA LYS A 32 3.89 -5.54 9.81
C LYS A 32 5.18 -6.23 9.39
N LEU A 33 6.01 -5.54 8.63
CA LEU A 33 7.34 -6.02 8.28
C LEU A 33 8.33 -5.78 9.42
N TYR A 34 9.27 -6.71 9.60
CA TYR A 34 10.32 -6.63 10.63
C TYR A 34 11.28 -5.46 10.40
N SER A 35 11.52 -5.13 9.14
CA SER A 35 12.40 -4.04 8.73
C SER A 35 11.67 -3.12 7.78
N GLU A 36 11.48 -1.88 8.17
CA GLU A 36 10.99 -0.84 7.29
C GLU A 36 12.13 -0.41 6.36
N SER A 37 11.94 -0.56 5.06
CA SER A 37 12.91 -0.13 4.06
C SER A 37 12.29 0.88 3.10
N MET A 38 13.12 1.74 2.50
CA MET A 38 12.65 2.58 1.39
C MET A 38 12.06 1.70 0.31
N PHE A 39 10.89 2.09 -0.21
CA PHE A 39 10.22 1.30 -1.23
C PHE A 39 11.03 1.26 -2.53
N LEU A 40 11.44 2.41 -3.03
CA LEU A 40 12.38 2.52 -4.12
C LEU A 40 13.80 2.74 -3.60
N ASP A 41 14.80 2.39 -4.37
CA ASP A 41 16.17 2.77 -4.07
C ASP A 41 16.39 4.26 -4.42
N ASP A 42 17.38 4.88 -3.79
CA ASP A 42 17.73 6.26 -4.08
C ASP A 42 18.14 6.41 -5.56
N ASN A 43 17.72 7.52 -6.17
CA ASN A 43 17.93 7.82 -7.59
C ASN A 43 17.08 6.99 -8.59
N VAL A 44 16.25 6.07 -8.12
CA VAL A 44 15.31 5.36 -9.00
C VAL A 44 14.20 6.31 -9.45
N LYS A 45 13.93 6.29 -10.75
CA LYS A 45 12.81 6.99 -11.39
C LYS A 45 12.16 6.05 -12.38
N VAL A 46 10.85 5.86 -12.27
CA VAL A 46 10.07 4.98 -13.14
C VAL A 46 8.97 5.79 -13.81
N MET A 47 8.88 5.71 -15.13
CA MET A 47 7.82 6.37 -15.87
C MET A 47 6.48 5.70 -15.58
N SER A 48 5.48 6.48 -15.23
CA SER A 48 4.13 6.03 -14.92
C SER A 48 3.13 6.29 -16.06
N THR A 49 1.95 5.71 -15.93
CA THR A 49 0.81 5.97 -16.83
C THR A 49 0.30 7.41 -16.78
N LYS A 50 0.70 8.20 -15.80
CA LYS A 50 0.38 9.64 -15.68
C LYS A 50 1.39 10.53 -16.40
N ASN A 51 2.33 9.98 -17.15
CA ASN A 51 3.45 10.67 -17.78
C ASN A 51 4.35 11.43 -16.77
N GLU A 52 4.42 10.92 -15.56
CA GLU A 52 5.25 11.44 -14.47
C GLU A 52 6.19 10.36 -13.98
N TYR A 53 7.33 10.75 -13.44
CA TYR A 53 8.27 9.83 -12.83
C TYR A 53 7.87 9.54 -11.38
N ILE A 54 7.69 8.26 -11.05
CA ILE A 54 7.56 7.79 -9.67
C ILE A 54 8.95 7.57 -9.10
N ASN A 55 9.20 8.16 -7.94
CA ASN A 55 10.41 8.04 -7.14
C ASN A 55 10.06 8.18 -5.64
N ASN A 56 11.02 8.07 -4.73
CA ASN A 56 10.75 8.22 -3.30
C ASN A 56 10.15 9.60 -2.94
N GLN A 57 10.53 10.66 -3.66
CA GLN A 57 9.99 12.00 -3.40
C GLN A 57 8.50 12.10 -3.80
N SER A 58 8.08 11.47 -4.89
CA SER A 58 6.66 11.46 -5.31
C SER A 58 5.78 10.60 -4.40
N LEU A 59 6.36 9.70 -3.62
CA LEU A 59 5.67 8.88 -2.62
C LEU A 59 5.63 9.55 -1.24
N LYS A 60 6.47 10.57 -1.03
CA LYS A 60 6.56 11.27 0.24
C LYS A 60 5.26 12.01 0.55
N ASP A 61 4.94 12.09 1.83
CA ASP A 61 3.74 12.72 2.39
C ASP A 61 2.41 12.04 1.97
N LYS A 62 2.51 10.90 1.26
CA LYS A 62 1.36 10.08 0.84
C LYS A 62 1.36 8.71 1.49
N ILE A 63 0.18 8.17 1.68
CA ILE A 63 -0.02 6.75 1.97
C ILE A 63 -0.23 6.04 0.64
N THR A 64 0.63 5.09 0.31
CA THR A 64 0.59 4.41 -0.98
C THR A 64 0.25 2.94 -0.79
N LEU A 65 -0.80 2.49 -1.45
CA LEU A 65 -1.07 1.08 -1.65
C LEU A 65 -0.39 0.62 -2.94
N VAL A 66 0.27 -0.54 -2.92
CA VAL A 66 0.89 -1.12 -4.11
C VAL A 66 0.31 -2.50 -4.34
N PHE A 67 -0.15 -2.73 -5.55
CA PHE A 67 -0.69 -4.01 -5.98
C PHE A 67 0.02 -4.48 -7.24
N TYR A 68 0.55 -5.71 -7.19
CA TYR A 68 1.17 -6.38 -8.34
C TYR A 68 0.13 -7.25 -9.03
N GLY A 69 -0.01 -7.11 -10.33
CA GLY A 69 -0.99 -7.83 -11.12
C GLY A 69 -0.68 -7.79 -12.61
N TYR A 70 -1.65 -8.09 -13.46
CA TYR A 70 -1.54 -7.99 -14.91
C TYR A 70 -2.91 -7.71 -15.54
N THR A 71 -2.93 -7.05 -16.71
CA THR A 71 -4.18 -6.50 -17.26
C THR A 71 -5.12 -7.56 -17.80
N SER A 72 -4.61 -8.75 -18.20
CA SER A 72 -5.39 -9.87 -18.67
C SER A 72 -5.80 -10.87 -17.58
N CYS A 73 -5.62 -10.52 -16.30
CA CYS A 73 -6.08 -11.33 -15.17
C CYS A 73 -7.61 -11.41 -15.16
N PRO A 74 -8.20 -12.62 -15.17
CA PRO A 74 -9.65 -12.74 -15.38
C PRO A 74 -10.49 -12.30 -14.16
N ASP A 75 -10.03 -12.53 -12.93
CA ASP A 75 -10.87 -12.40 -11.72
C ASP A 75 -10.22 -11.61 -10.59
N PHE A 76 -9.07 -12.06 -10.10
CA PHE A 76 -8.48 -11.56 -8.85
C PHE A 76 -8.02 -10.10 -8.95
N CYS A 77 -7.35 -9.72 -10.05
CA CYS A 77 -6.86 -8.35 -10.18
C CYS A 77 -7.99 -7.33 -10.31
N PRO A 78 -9.00 -7.53 -11.19
CA PRO A 78 -10.11 -6.58 -11.28
C PRO A 78 -10.92 -6.50 -9.98
N ASP A 79 -11.16 -7.62 -9.26
CA ASP A 79 -11.83 -7.57 -7.95
C ASP A 79 -11.03 -6.76 -6.94
N THR A 80 -9.70 -6.95 -6.87
CA THR A 80 -8.82 -6.21 -5.95
C THR A 80 -8.83 -4.72 -6.23
N LEU A 81 -8.75 -4.31 -7.50
CA LEU A 81 -8.78 -2.90 -7.88
C LEU A 81 -10.16 -2.27 -7.60
N ALA A 82 -11.24 -2.97 -7.90
CA ALA A 82 -12.59 -2.51 -7.59
C ALA A 82 -12.82 -2.35 -6.07
N ARG A 83 -12.31 -3.28 -5.23
CA ARG A 83 -12.32 -3.17 -3.77
C ARG A 83 -11.54 -1.95 -3.30
N THR A 84 -10.33 -1.76 -3.82
CA THR A 84 -9.49 -0.62 -3.47
C THR A 84 -10.17 0.70 -3.86
N ASN A 85 -10.83 0.76 -5.02
CA ASN A 85 -11.60 1.95 -5.41
C ASN A 85 -12.72 2.24 -4.40
N ARG A 86 -13.51 1.23 -4.00
CA ARG A 86 -14.56 1.43 -2.97
C ARG A 86 -14.00 1.95 -1.64
N ILE A 87 -12.79 1.52 -1.25
CA ILE A 87 -12.10 2.03 -0.05
C ILE A 87 -11.75 3.51 -0.25
N PHE A 88 -11.21 3.88 -1.41
CA PHE A 88 -10.83 5.26 -1.73
C PHE A 88 -12.05 6.18 -1.75
N GLU A 89 -13.18 5.74 -2.33
CA GLU A 89 -14.44 6.48 -2.31
C GLU A 89 -14.94 6.72 -0.88
N LYS A 90 -14.89 5.70 0.01
CA LYS A 90 -15.24 5.84 1.44
C LYS A 90 -14.31 6.79 2.19
N LEU A 91 -13.09 7.01 1.71
CA LEU A 91 -12.13 7.97 2.21
C LEU A 91 -12.19 9.31 1.44
N LYS A 92 -13.25 9.53 0.64
CA LYS A 92 -13.49 10.74 -0.16
C LYS A 92 -12.36 11.06 -1.13
N ASN A 93 -11.70 10.03 -1.68
CA ASN A 93 -10.54 10.17 -2.58
C ASN A 93 -9.49 11.14 -2.00
N ASN A 94 -9.15 10.93 -0.72
CA ASN A 94 -8.18 11.76 -0.02
C ASN A 94 -6.90 11.90 -0.85
N GLU A 95 -6.43 13.13 -1.07
CA GLU A 95 -5.27 13.44 -1.92
C GLU A 95 -3.95 12.85 -1.39
N ASP A 96 -3.90 12.55 -0.09
CA ASP A 96 -2.77 11.89 0.56
C ASP A 96 -2.74 10.37 0.32
N LEU A 97 -3.76 9.82 -0.34
CA LEU A 97 -3.89 8.40 -0.61
C LEU A 97 -3.72 8.14 -2.12
N GLN A 98 -2.88 7.18 -2.46
CA GLN A 98 -2.67 6.76 -3.85
C GLN A 98 -2.54 5.25 -3.98
N LEU A 99 -2.82 4.72 -5.18
CA LEU A 99 -2.55 3.34 -5.55
C LEU A 99 -1.54 3.29 -6.70
N LEU A 100 -0.52 2.46 -6.55
CA LEU A 100 0.35 2.01 -7.63
C LEU A 100 -0.04 0.59 -8.04
N PHE A 101 -0.47 0.42 -9.27
CA PHE A 101 -0.60 -0.89 -9.91
C PHE A 101 0.66 -1.20 -10.70
N ILE A 102 1.34 -2.28 -10.38
CA ILE A 102 2.56 -2.70 -11.07
C ILE A 102 2.24 -3.94 -11.90
N SER A 103 2.20 -3.76 -13.22
CA SER A 103 2.02 -4.93 -14.10
C SER A 103 3.27 -5.79 -14.13
N ILE A 104 3.06 -7.10 -13.90
CA ILE A 104 4.08 -8.14 -13.96
C ILE A 104 4.15 -8.83 -15.33
N ASP A 105 3.24 -8.53 -16.25
CA ASP A 105 3.25 -9.07 -17.61
C ASP A 105 4.09 -8.18 -18.53
N PRO A 106 5.19 -8.69 -19.12
CA PRO A 106 5.99 -7.93 -20.08
C PRO A 106 5.22 -7.51 -21.35
N LYS A 107 4.07 -8.12 -21.62
CA LYS A 107 3.21 -7.74 -22.74
C LYS A 107 2.37 -6.49 -22.46
N ASP A 108 2.17 -6.16 -21.19
CA ASP A 108 1.44 -4.98 -20.78
C ASP A 108 2.26 -3.71 -21.06
N LYS A 109 1.88 -2.97 -22.08
CA LYS A 109 2.43 -1.64 -22.38
C LYS A 109 1.78 -0.60 -21.48
N LEU A 110 2.45 0.53 -21.26
CA LEU A 110 1.93 1.60 -20.39
C LEU A 110 0.55 2.10 -20.82
N GLU A 111 0.26 2.16 -22.10
CA GLU A 111 -1.05 2.58 -22.62
C GLU A 111 -2.16 1.58 -22.24
N VAL A 112 -1.87 0.28 -22.27
CA VAL A 112 -2.81 -0.77 -21.86
C VAL A 112 -3.03 -0.71 -20.36
N ILE A 113 -1.96 -0.58 -19.58
CA ILE A 113 -2.02 -0.43 -18.13
C ILE A 113 -2.82 0.83 -17.76
N LYS A 114 -2.60 1.94 -18.46
CA LYS A 114 -3.33 3.20 -18.26
C LYS A 114 -4.84 2.97 -18.37
N SER A 115 -5.29 2.47 -19.52
CA SER A 115 -6.71 2.22 -19.76
C SER A 115 -7.31 1.26 -18.72
N TYR A 116 -6.53 0.27 -18.29
CA TYR A 116 -6.94 -0.72 -17.29
C TYR A 116 -7.15 -0.09 -15.90
N VAL A 117 -6.18 0.68 -15.40
CA VAL A 117 -6.29 1.24 -14.05
C VAL A 117 -7.31 2.39 -13.99
N GLU A 118 -7.41 3.22 -15.04
CA GLU A 118 -8.37 4.31 -15.15
C GLU A 118 -9.82 3.82 -15.24
N TYR A 119 -10.06 2.59 -15.72
CA TYR A 119 -11.39 1.97 -15.65
C TYR A 119 -11.92 1.86 -14.21
N PHE A 120 -11.05 1.67 -13.22
CA PHE A 120 -11.43 1.57 -11.81
C PHE A 120 -11.42 2.92 -11.11
N ASN A 121 -10.39 3.72 -11.34
CA ASN A 121 -10.26 5.05 -10.75
C ASN A 121 -9.23 5.88 -11.52
N ASP A 122 -9.62 7.08 -11.95
CA ASP A 122 -8.75 7.99 -12.70
C ASP A 122 -7.47 8.37 -11.94
N ASN A 123 -7.45 8.24 -10.59
CA ASN A 123 -6.29 8.55 -9.76
C ASN A 123 -5.34 7.35 -9.57
N PHE A 124 -5.69 6.16 -10.06
CA PHE A 124 -4.78 5.02 -9.99
C PHE A 124 -3.62 5.19 -10.97
N ILE A 125 -2.45 4.79 -10.52
CA ILE A 125 -1.19 4.96 -11.25
C ILE A 125 -0.65 3.59 -11.64
N GLY A 126 -0.38 3.40 -12.92
CA GLY A 126 0.18 2.17 -13.44
C GLY A 126 1.69 2.26 -13.69
N LEU A 127 2.41 1.17 -13.42
CA LEU A 127 3.83 0.96 -13.73
C LEU A 127 4.02 -0.37 -14.45
N SER A 128 5.07 -0.51 -15.27
CA SER A 128 5.33 -1.72 -16.06
C SER A 128 6.57 -2.44 -15.59
N ILE A 129 6.53 -3.78 -15.55
CA ILE A 129 7.70 -4.66 -15.34
C ILE A 129 8.77 -4.49 -16.42
N ASN A 130 8.44 -3.87 -17.56
CA ASN A 130 9.42 -3.59 -18.62
C ASN A 130 10.50 -2.60 -18.19
N ASP A 131 10.24 -1.77 -17.17
CA ASP A 131 11.26 -0.96 -16.54
C ASP A 131 12.16 -1.85 -15.66
N GLU A 132 13.49 -1.70 -15.79
CA GLU A 132 14.47 -2.49 -15.04
C GLU A 132 14.38 -2.23 -13.53
N ASN A 133 14.11 -0.99 -13.14
CA ASN A 133 13.96 -0.63 -11.73
C ASN A 133 12.75 -1.33 -11.10
N ILE A 134 11.66 -1.51 -11.88
CA ILE A 134 10.50 -2.29 -11.42
C ILE A 134 10.86 -3.77 -11.28
N ARG A 135 11.63 -4.37 -12.20
CA ARG A 135 12.11 -5.74 -12.03
C ARG A 135 12.94 -5.93 -10.77
N ASN A 136 13.80 -4.96 -10.46
CA ASN A 136 14.59 -4.98 -9.23
C ASN A 136 13.71 -4.79 -7.99
N LEU A 137 12.70 -3.92 -8.06
CA LEU A 137 11.72 -3.72 -6.98
C LEU A 137 10.93 -5.00 -6.69
N VAL A 138 10.44 -5.70 -7.71
CA VAL A 138 9.74 -6.99 -7.56
C VAL A 138 10.60 -7.99 -6.80
N LYS A 139 11.90 -8.10 -7.15
CA LYS A 139 12.84 -8.97 -6.43
C LYS A 139 13.06 -8.52 -4.99
N LYS A 140 13.26 -7.22 -4.77
CA LYS A 140 13.51 -6.61 -3.45
C LYS A 140 12.32 -6.81 -2.50
N THR A 141 11.10 -6.67 -3.00
CA THR A 141 9.87 -6.83 -2.20
C THR A 141 9.45 -8.27 -1.99
N GLY A 142 10.18 -9.23 -2.60
CA GLY A 142 9.88 -10.66 -2.47
C GLY A 142 8.58 -11.09 -3.13
N VAL A 143 8.10 -10.31 -4.10
CA VAL A 143 6.90 -10.65 -4.86
C VAL A 143 7.19 -11.86 -5.73
N TYR A 144 6.42 -12.91 -5.53
CA TYR A 144 6.41 -14.05 -6.44
C TYR A 144 5.59 -13.70 -7.68
N ALA A 145 6.15 -13.96 -8.85
CA ALA A 145 5.47 -13.82 -10.13
C ALA A 145 6.04 -14.87 -11.10
N LYS A 146 5.21 -15.78 -11.58
CA LYS A 146 5.61 -16.83 -12.51
C LYS A 146 4.50 -17.07 -13.52
N LYS A 147 4.86 -17.13 -14.80
CA LYS A 147 3.94 -17.54 -15.83
C LYS A 147 3.50 -18.99 -15.58
N ALA A 148 2.19 -19.20 -15.44
CA ALA A 148 1.58 -20.49 -15.15
C ALA A 148 1.15 -21.19 -16.44
N SER A 149 0.48 -20.48 -17.36
CA SER A 149 -0.04 -21.03 -18.61
C SER A 149 -0.23 -19.94 -19.67
N SER A 150 -0.64 -20.35 -20.86
CA SER A 150 -1.06 -19.44 -21.95
C SER A 150 -2.26 -20.04 -22.67
N THR A 151 -3.17 -19.16 -23.10
CA THR A 151 -4.28 -19.52 -24.00
C THR A 151 -4.29 -18.53 -25.15
N GLY A 152 -3.90 -18.98 -26.34
CA GLY A 152 -3.67 -18.11 -27.49
C GLY A 152 -2.55 -17.07 -27.16
N SER A 153 -2.87 -15.79 -27.30
CA SER A 153 -1.95 -14.69 -27.00
C SER A 153 -1.93 -14.25 -25.53
N VAL A 154 -2.83 -14.78 -24.69
CA VAL A 154 -3.00 -14.40 -23.29
C VAL A 154 -2.14 -15.28 -22.40
N ASP A 155 -1.34 -14.64 -21.54
CA ASP A 155 -0.55 -15.31 -20.51
C ASP A 155 -1.24 -15.20 -19.16
N PHE A 156 -1.20 -16.27 -18.38
CA PHE A 156 -1.69 -16.32 -17.01
C PHE A 156 -0.52 -16.46 -16.05
N TYR A 157 -0.59 -15.75 -14.95
CA TYR A 157 0.48 -15.70 -13.96
C TYR A 157 -0.01 -16.10 -12.58
N ASP A 158 0.75 -16.97 -11.93
CA ASP A 158 0.68 -17.12 -10.47
C ASP A 158 1.51 -16.01 -9.84
N HIS A 159 0.90 -15.21 -8.98
CA HIS A 159 1.60 -14.10 -8.34
C HIS A 159 1.13 -13.84 -6.91
N THR A 160 1.94 -13.11 -6.17
CA THR A 160 1.58 -12.63 -4.84
C THR A 160 0.38 -11.71 -4.92
N GLY A 161 -0.73 -12.11 -4.29
CA GLY A 161 -1.99 -11.35 -4.27
C GLY A 161 -2.10 -10.33 -3.15
N ALA A 162 -1.00 -9.97 -2.50
CA ALA A 162 -1.01 -9.01 -1.41
C ALA A 162 -1.04 -7.56 -1.89
N ILE A 163 -1.65 -6.67 -1.08
CA ILE A 163 -1.56 -5.23 -1.24
C ILE A 163 -0.50 -4.74 -0.25
N PHE A 164 0.56 -4.11 -0.76
CA PHE A 164 1.64 -3.56 0.06
C PHE A 164 1.29 -2.15 0.53
N LEU A 165 1.72 -1.81 1.73
CA LEU A 165 1.46 -0.52 2.37
C LEU A 165 2.76 0.26 2.54
N ILE A 166 2.80 1.44 1.96
CA ILE A 166 3.92 2.39 2.06
C ILE A 166 3.44 3.61 2.84
N ASN A 167 4.23 4.02 3.81
CA ASN A 167 3.93 5.17 4.67
C ASN A 167 4.36 6.50 4.03
N ARG A 168 4.02 7.62 4.71
CA ARG A 168 4.36 8.99 4.30
C ARG A 168 5.86 9.27 4.17
N ASN A 169 6.72 8.40 4.69
CA ASN A 169 8.18 8.48 4.55
C ASN A 169 8.72 7.61 3.39
N SER A 170 7.85 7.18 2.47
CA SER A 170 8.18 6.31 1.33
C SER A 170 8.74 4.94 1.75
N LYS A 171 8.45 4.49 2.99
CA LYS A 171 8.89 3.20 3.51
C LYS A 171 7.81 2.16 3.38
N LEU A 172 8.19 0.98 2.92
CA LEU A 172 7.36 -0.20 2.96
C LEU A 172 7.25 -0.68 4.41
N ILE A 173 6.03 -0.65 4.98
CA ILE A 173 5.78 -0.94 6.39
C ILE A 173 4.97 -2.22 6.63
N GLY A 174 4.28 -2.71 5.62
CA GLY A 174 3.47 -3.91 5.76
C GLY A 174 2.72 -4.31 4.50
N LEU A 175 1.88 -5.33 4.65
CA LEU A 175 1.05 -5.84 3.55
C LEU A 175 -0.25 -6.44 4.08
N TYR A 176 -1.29 -6.38 3.26
CA TYR A 176 -2.55 -7.09 3.44
C TYR A 176 -2.53 -8.34 2.56
N THR A 177 -2.65 -9.50 3.17
CA THR A 177 -2.69 -10.79 2.44
C THR A 177 -4.13 -11.21 2.14
N PRO A 178 -4.38 -11.94 1.06
CA PRO A 178 -5.68 -12.56 0.83
C PRO A 178 -6.11 -13.49 1.98
N PRO A 179 -7.42 -13.56 2.30
CA PRO A 179 -8.50 -12.83 1.64
C PRO A 179 -8.48 -11.33 1.98
N ILE A 180 -8.59 -10.48 0.95
CA ILE A 180 -8.63 -9.03 1.15
C ILE A 180 -9.96 -8.65 1.80
N VAL A 181 -9.89 -7.94 2.93
CA VAL A 181 -11.06 -7.52 3.71
C VAL A 181 -11.12 -5.99 3.73
N ASP A 182 -12.03 -5.42 2.94
CA ASP A 182 -12.17 -3.99 2.71
C ASP A 182 -12.24 -3.17 4.01
N ASP A 183 -13.04 -3.63 4.99
CA ASP A 183 -13.26 -2.89 6.23
C ASP A 183 -12.02 -2.85 7.14
N LEU A 184 -11.16 -3.88 7.07
CA LEU A 184 -9.90 -3.89 7.81
C LEU A 184 -8.90 -2.89 7.22
N ILE A 185 -8.78 -2.85 5.90
CA ILE A 185 -7.94 -1.87 5.19
C ILE A 185 -8.47 -0.46 5.46
N LEU A 186 -9.78 -0.24 5.29
CA LEU A 186 -10.41 1.06 5.54
C LEU A 186 -10.15 1.56 6.97
N LYS A 187 -10.26 0.69 7.96
CA LYS A 187 -10.00 1.03 9.37
C LYS A 187 -8.55 1.44 9.59
N ASP A 188 -7.60 0.73 8.99
CA ASP A 188 -6.18 1.06 9.12
C ASP A 188 -5.85 2.37 8.41
N LEU A 189 -6.34 2.56 7.18
CA LEU A 189 -6.11 3.79 6.42
C LEU A 189 -6.67 5.02 7.11
N LYS A 190 -7.89 4.96 7.68
CA LYS A 190 -8.45 6.06 8.48
C LYS A 190 -7.50 6.47 9.60
N ARG A 191 -6.95 5.51 10.35
CA ARG A 191 -6.03 5.77 11.46
C ARG A 191 -4.67 6.31 11.05
N ILE A 192 -4.22 6.00 9.83
CA ILE A 192 -2.92 6.43 9.32
C ILE A 192 -3.03 7.83 8.69
N ILE A 193 -4.21 8.16 8.15
CA ILE A 193 -4.48 9.44 7.49
C ILE A 193 -4.79 10.54 8.53
N ASP A 194 -5.55 10.19 9.59
CA ASP A 194 -5.87 11.08 10.73
C ASP A 194 -4.63 11.33 11.61
#